data_e6a4a76eb524a12934a626d64d3e3ddf
#
_entry.id   e6a4a76eb524a12934a626d64d3e3ddf
#
_cell.length_a   1.000
_cell.length_b   1.000
_cell.length_c   1.000
_cell.angle_alpha   90.00
_cell.angle_beta   90.00
_cell.angle_gamma   90.00
#
_symmetry.space_group_name_H-M   'P 1'
#
loop_
_entity.id
_entity.type
_entity.pdbx_description
1 polymer ?
#
loop_
_entity_poly.entity_id
_entity_poly.type
_entity_poly.pdbx_seq_one_letter_code
_entity_poly.pdbx_strand_id
1 'polypeptide(L)'
;MNYGIVVFPGSNCDHDALTAAQRSGGNARYLFHKETSIPSDIDCIILPGGFSFGDYLRCGAIARFSPLMREVVTFANKGGLVIGICNGFQILTESGLLPGVLLRNTSLSFICRDVYIRADNTQSPFTSSLQQGQVLRIP
;
A
#
# COMPACT_ATOMS: atom_id res chain seq x y z
N MET A 1 -1.78 -0.57 18.29
CA MET A 1 -1.06 -0.94 17.05
C MET A 1 -0.24 0.24 16.60
N ASN A 2 1.02 0.02 16.25
CA ASN A 2 1.94 1.06 15.77
C ASN A 2 2.07 0.96 14.26
N TYR A 3 1.72 2.03 13.57
CA TYR A 3 1.72 2.08 12.11
C TYR A 3 2.93 2.87 11.59
N GLY A 4 3.59 2.32 10.57
CA GLY A 4 4.59 3.02 9.78
C GLY A 4 3.99 3.45 8.43
N ILE A 5 3.91 4.75 8.19
CA ILE A 5 3.38 5.30 6.93
C ILE A 5 4.56 5.64 6.04
N VAL A 6 4.69 4.93 4.92
CA VAL A 6 5.83 5.16 4.01
C VAL A 6 5.63 6.42 3.19
N VAL A 7 6.65 7.28 3.17
CA VAL A 7 6.63 8.54 2.42
C VAL A 7 7.62 8.45 1.26
N PHE A 8 7.10 8.53 0.05
CA PHE A 8 7.88 8.67 -1.18
C PHE A 8 7.73 10.09 -1.74
N PRO A 9 8.68 10.57 -2.53
CA PRO A 9 8.44 11.76 -3.34
C PRO A 9 7.17 11.58 -4.19
N GLY A 10 6.20 12.49 -4.05
CA GLY A 10 4.92 12.40 -4.75
C GLY A 10 3.83 11.54 -4.07
N SER A 11 4.05 11.02 -2.86
CA SER A 11 2.98 10.46 -2.04
C SER A 11 2.05 11.59 -1.58
N ASN A 12 0.82 11.62 -2.07
CA ASN A 12 -0.11 12.71 -1.75
C ASN A 12 -1.02 12.39 -0.56
N CYS A 13 -1.23 11.10 -0.26
CA CYS A 13 -2.16 10.62 0.75
C CYS A 13 -1.46 10.07 2.00
N ASP A 14 -0.21 10.42 2.23
CA ASP A 14 0.55 10.01 3.41
C ASP A 14 -0.04 10.61 4.70
N HIS A 15 -0.43 11.90 4.67
CA HIS A 15 -1.09 12.55 5.78
C HIS A 15 -2.47 11.95 6.08
N ASP A 16 -3.24 11.63 5.03
CA ASP A 16 -4.55 10.99 5.18
C ASP A 16 -4.41 9.61 5.83
N ALA A 17 -3.43 8.82 5.38
CA ALA A 17 -3.14 7.49 5.93
C ALA A 17 -2.71 7.58 7.41
N LEU A 18 -1.86 8.55 7.76
CA LEU A 18 -1.44 8.80 9.14
C LEU A 18 -2.64 9.18 10.01
N THR A 19 -3.46 10.10 9.53
CA THR A 19 -4.67 10.56 10.25
C THR A 19 -5.67 9.41 10.43
N ALA A 20 -5.89 8.59 9.42
CA ALA A 20 -6.78 7.44 9.50
C ALA A 20 -6.29 6.41 10.53
N ALA A 21 -4.98 6.10 10.53
CA ALA A 21 -4.39 5.19 11.50
C ALA A 21 -4.53 5.71 12.95
N GLN A 22 -4.32 7.01 13.17
CA GLN A 22 -4.51 7.64 14.48
C GLN A 22 -5.98 7.64 14.93
N ARG A 23 -6.91 7.94 14.02
CA ARG A 23 -8.36 7.89 14.32
C ARG A 23 -8.86 6.49 14.62
N SER A 24 -8.20 5.45 14.12
CA SER A 24 -8.50 4.07 14.49
C SER A 24 -7.96 3.66 15.87
N GLY A 25 -7.38 4.59 16.63
CA GLY A 25 -6.81 4.36 17.96
C GLY A 25 -5.38 3.82 17.95
N GLY A 26 -4.70 3.87 16.81
CA GLY A 26 -3.30 3.46 16.70
C GLY A 26 -2.32 4.62 16.85
N ASN A 27 -1.06 4.29 17.10
CA ASN A 27 0.04 5.24 16.96
C ASN A 27 0.57 5.18 15.52
N ALA A 28 0.77 6.32 14.90
CA ALA A 28 1.27 6.36 13.53
C ALA A 28 2.42 7.34 13.39
N ARG A 29 3.43 6.94 12.60
CA ARG A 29 4.57 7.79 12.26
C ARG A 29 4.99 7.58 10.81
N TYR A 30 5.64 8.59 10.26
CA TYR A 30 6.21 8.48 8.92
C TYR A 30 7.49 7.64 8.92
N LEU A 31 7.68 6.91 7.83
CA LEU A 31 8.90 6.22 7.46
C LEU A 31 9.34 6.77 6.10
N PHE A 32 10.47 7.45 6.06
CA PHE A 32 10.91 8.06 4.82
C PHE A 32 11.59 7.04 3.90
N HIS A 33 11.31 7.09 2.62
CA HIS A 33 11.73 6.08 1.63
C HIS A 33 13.25 5.81 1.57
N LYS A 34 14.09 6.73 2.10
CA LYS A 34 15.55 6.57 2.17
C LYS A 34 16.04 5.86 3.42
N GLU A 35 15.17 5.65 4.40
CA GLU A 35 15.55 4.89 5.59
C GLU A 35 15.92 3.46 5.21
N THR A 36 16.86 2.90 5.97
CA THR A 36 17.42 1.56 5.74
C THR A 36 17.06 0.57 6.85
N SER A 37 16.13 0.95 7.71
CA SER A 37 15.60 0.09 8.77
C SER A 37 14.17 0.48 9.12
N ILE A 38 13.40 -0.50 9.56
CA ILE A 38 12.07 -0.29 10.13
C ILE A 38 12.21 -0.40 11.65
N PRO A 39 11.71 0.58 12.43
CA PRO A 39 11.71 0.48 13.89
C PRO A 39 11.01 -0.79 14.37
N SER A 40 11.61 -1.45 15.37
CA SER A 40 11.18 -2.78 15.84
C SER A 40 9.80 -2.82 16.50
N ASP A 41 9.26 -1.66 16.84
CA ASP A 41 7.93 -1.51 17.43
C ASP A 41 6.81 -1.29 16.40
N ILE A 42 7.11 -1.30 15.11
CA ILE A 42 6.09 -1.21 14.06
C ILE A 42 5.37 -2.55 13.90
N ASP A 43 4.05 -2.51 13.99
CA ASP A 43 3.17 -3.66 13.82
C ASP A 43 2.63 -3.78 12.38
N CYS A 44 2.40 -2.63 11.73
CA CYS A 44 1.80 -2.57 10.41
C CYS A 44 2.41 -1.43 9.58
N ILE A 45 2.69 -1.70 8.32
CA ILE A 45 3.17 -0.71 7.36
C ILE A 45 2.06 -0.36 6.39
N ILE A 46 1.88 0.94 6.14
CA ILE A 46 0.95 1.47 5.15
C ILE A 46 1.73 2.16 4.03
N LEU A 47 1.56 1.67 2.80
CA LEU A 47 1.99 2.37 1.59
C LEU A 47 0.79 3.19 1.08
N PRO A 48 0.85 4.53 1.17
CA PRO A 48 -0.28 5.38 0.85
C PRO A 48 -0.49 5.55 -0.65
N GLY A 49 -1.60 6.19 -1.00
CA GLY A 49 -1.90 6.63 -2.35
C GLY A 49 -1.08 7.86 -2.77
N GLY A 50 -1.17 8.18 -4.04
CA GLY A 50 -0.49 9.29 -4.68
C GLY A 50 0.16 8.90 -5.99
N PHE A 51 1.25 9.58 -6.33
CA PHE A 51 2.00 9.40 -7.57
C PHE A 51 3.49 9.30 -7.26
N SER A 52 3.89 8.22 -6.59
CA SER A 52 5.28 8.05 -6.16
C SER A 52 6.27 8.23 -7.32
N PHE A 53 7.24 9.12 -7.12
CA PHE A 53 8.21 9.52 -8.16
C PHE A 53 7.57 9.99 -9.47
N GLY A 54 6.35 10.57 -9.41
CA GLY A 54 5.62 11.07 -10.57
C GLY A 54 5.14 10.00 -11.54
N ASP A 55 5.05 8.73 -11.11
CA ASP A 55 4.67 7.58 -11.93
C ASP A 55 5.51 7.38 -13.19
N TYR A 56 6.75 7.90 -13.21
CA TYR A 56 7.66 7.69 -14.32
C TYR A 56 7.94 6.19 -14.53
N LEU A 57 8.08 5.78 -15.79
CA LEU A 57 8.12 4.42 -16.29
C LEU A 57 6.73 3.75 -16.21
N ARG A 58 6.24 3.46 -15.02
CA ARG A 58 4.88 3.04 -14.65
C ARG A 58 4.69 3.22 -13.15
N CYS A 59 3.44 3.24 -12.74
CA CYS A 59 3.08 3.49 -11.34
C CYS A 59 3.78 2.51 -10.39
N GLY A 60 4.48 3.03 -9.39
CA GLY A 60 5.18 2.25 -8.38
C GLY A 60 6.55 1.67 -8.79
N ALA A 61 6.90 1.70 -10.08
CA ALA A 61 8.10 1.03 -10.58
C ALA A 61 9.40 1.58 -10.01
N ILE A 62 9.50 2.88 -9.78
CA ILE A 62 10.69 3.49 -9.19
C ILE A 62 10.68 3.31 -7.67
N ALA A 63 9.53 3.46 -7.03
CA ALA A 63 9.38 3.36 -5.59
C ALA A 63 9.88 2.02 -5.04
N ARG A 64 9.67 0.91 -5.77
CA ARG A 64 10.13 -0.43 -5.37
C ARG A 64 11.64 -0.51 -5.08
N PHE A 65 12.45 0.35 -5.70
CA PHE A 65 13.90 0.37 -5.53
C PHE A 65 14.38 1.25 -4.38
N SER A 66 13.47 1.93 -3.69
CA SER A 66 13.82 2.73 -2.52
C SER A 66 14.46 1.87 -1.42
N PRO A 67 15.45 2.38 -0.68
CA PRO A 67 16.10 1.62 0.39
C PRO A 67 15.10 1.02 1.37
N LEU A 68 14.12 1.79 1.82
CA LEU A 68 13.10 1.32 2.77
C LEU A 68 12.26 0.17 2.21
N MET A 69 12.02 0.11 0.89
CA MET A 69 11.21 -0.98 0.32
C MET A 69 11.87 -2.35 0.45
N ARG A 70 13.19 -2.43 0.53
CA ARG A 70 13.90 -3.70 0.85
C ARG A 70 13.53 -4.19 2.24
N GLU A 71 13.45 -3.27 3.19
CA GLU A 71 13.06 -3.56 4.57
C GLU A 71 11.57 -3.90 4.67
N VAL A 72 10.72 -3.21 3.90
CA VAL A 72 9.28 -3.52 3.80
C VAL A 72 9.07 -4.95 3.27
N VAL A 73 9.79 -5.35 2.22
CA VAL A 73 9.72 -6.72 1.69
C VAL A 73 10.20 -7.73 2.75
N THR A 74 11.29 -7.44 3.44
CA THR A 74 11.81 -8.30 4.52
C THR A 74 10.82 -8.39 5.68
N PHE A 75 10.21 -7.29 6.08
CA PHE A 75 9.19 -7.23 7.12
C PHE A 75 7.95 -8.06 6.76
N ALA A 76 7.44 -7.90 5.54
CA ALA A 76 6.30 -8.67 5.03
C ALA A 76 6.58 -10.18 4.99
N ASN A 77 7.76 -10.58 4.49
CA ASN A 77 8.16 -11.98 4.42
C ASN A 77 8.35 -12.65 5.80
N LYS A 78 8.54 -11.85 6.85
CA LYS A 78 8.55 -12.32 8.24
C LYS A 78 7.16 -12.37 8.87
N GLY A 79 6.10 -12.10 8.11
CA GLY A 79 4.71 -12.10 8.59
C GLY A 79 4.22 -10.74 9.10
N GLY A 80 4.98 -9.67 8.92
CA GLY A 80 4.55 -8.31 9.25
C GLY A 80 3.38 -7.84 8.39
N LEU A 81 2.48 -7.05 8.96
CA LEU A 81 1.29 -6.58 8.26
C LEU A 81 1.64 -5.42 7.33
N VAL A 82 1.28 -5.57 6.05
CA VAL A 82 1.50 -4.51 5.06
C VAL A 82 0.22 -4.28 4.27
N ILE A 83 -0.20 -3.03 4.15
CA ILE A 83 -1.33 -2.62 3.31
C ILE A 83 -0.89 -1.56 2.30
N GLY A 84 -1.28 -1.72 1.05
CA GLY A 84 -1.05 -0.75 -0.01
C GLY A 84 -2.38 -0.19 -0.53
N ILE A 85 -2.50 1.12 -0.58
CA ILE A 85 -3.71 1.82 -1.00
C ILE A 85 -3.42 2.55 -2.32
N CYS A 86 -4.21 2.31 -3.37
CA CYS A 86 -4.06 2.95 -4.67
C CYS A 86 -2.61 2.80 -5.20
N ASN A 87 -1.82 3.86 -5.25
CA ASN A 87 -0.41 3.79 -5.66
C ASN A 87 0.41 2.85 -4.76
N GLY A 88 0.10 2.75 -3.48
CA GLY A 88 0.71 1.77 -2.58
C GLY A 88 0.46 0.32 -3.01
N PHE A 89 -0.75 -0.01 -3.47
CA PHE A 89 -1.05 -1.32 -4.06
C PHE A 89 -0.19 -1.58 -5.31
N GLN A 90 -0.01 -0.57 -6.16
CA GLN A 90 0.84 -0.66 -7.34
C GLN A 90 2.30 -0.94 -6.95
N ILE A 91 2.82 -0.28 -5.91
CA ILE A 91 4.16 -0.52 -5.38
C ILE A 91 4.30 -1.96 -4.85
N LEU A 92 3.30 -2.48 -4.12
CA LEU A 92 3.30 -3.86 -3.62
C LEU A 92 3.35 -4.87 -4.76
N THR A 93 2.60 -4.63 -5.85
CA THR A 93 2.63 -5.48 -7.04
C THR A 93 4.00 -5.41 -7.72
N GLU A 94 4.57 -4.22 -7.91
CA GLU A 94 5.90 -4.03 -8.50
C GLU A 94 7.03 -4.64 -7.66
N SER A 95 6.87 -4.68 -6.33
CA SER A 95 7.85 -5.31 -5.42
C SER A 95 7.70 -6.82 -5.29
N GLY A 96 6.69 -7.42 -5.93
CA GLY A 96 6.43 -8.87 -5.88
C GLY A 96 5.77 -9.35 -4.57
N LEU A 97 5.31 -8.44 -3.72
CA LEU A 97 4.56 -8.79 -2.50
C LEU A 97 3.11 -9.18 -2.79
N LEU A 98 2.58 -8.72 -3.92
CA LEU A 98 1.29 -9.15 -4.45
C LEU A 98 1.49 -9.82 -5.80
N PRO A 99 0.70 -10.85 -6.13
CA PRO A 99 0.79 -11.50 -7.43
C PRO A 99 0.22 -10.62 -8.55
N GLY A 100 0.73 -10.81 -9.76
CA GLY A 100 0.24 -10.13 -10.95
C GLY A 100 1.19 -9.06 -11.46
N VAL A 101 0.73 -8.36 -12.49
CA VAL A 101 1.44 -7.25 -13.15
C VAL A 101 0.44 -6.19 -13.58
N LEU A 102 0.83 -4.93 -13.44
CA LEU A 102 0.00 -3.81 -13.87
C LEU A 102 0.32 -3.45 -15.32
N LEU A 103 -0.73 -3.34 -16.11
CA LEU A 103 -0.66 -2.93 -17.51
C LEU A 103 -1.36 -1.58 -17.69
N ARG A 104 -0.91 -0.82 -18.67
CA ARG A 104 -1.61 0.40 -19.07
C ARG A 104 -3.00 0.06 -19.61
N ASN A 105 -3.99 0.90 -19.27
CA ASN A 105 -5.34 0.76 -19.82
C ASN A 105 -5.30 0.75 -21.35
N THR A 106 -6.07 -0.13 -21.96
CA THR A 106 -6.15 -0.24 -23.44
C THR A 106 -6.64 1.05 -24.10
N SER A 107 -7.48 1.82 -23.40
CA SER A 107 -7.94 3.14 -23.83
C SER A 107 -6.88 4.24 -23.71
N LEU A 108 -5.74 3.97 -23.07
CA LEU A 108 -4.69 4.94 -22.71
C LEU A 108 -5.20 6.11 -21.86
N SER A 109 -6.38 5.96 -21.26
CA SER A 109 -7.04 7.00 -20.46
C SER A 109 -7.32 6.50 -19.05
N PHE A 110 -7.35 7.41 -18.10
CA PHE A 110 -7.82 7.13 -16.74
C PHE A 110 -9.32 6.81 -16.77
N ILE A 111 -9.72 5.74 -16.11
CA ILE A 111 -11.13 5.31 -16.00
C ILE A 111 -11.65 5.70 -14.63
N CYS A 112 -12.46 6.76 -14.57
CA CYS A 112 -13.07 7.25 -13.33
C CYS A 112 -14.53 6.75 -13.27
N ARG A 113 -14.75 5.65 -12.56
CA ARG A 113 -16.11 5.08 -12.35
C ARG A 113 -16.08 4.15 -11.15
N ASP A 114 -17.24 3.97 -10.54
CA ASP A 114 -17.42 2.94 -9.52
C ASP A 114 -17.17 1.54 -10.10
N VAL A 115 -16.44 0.74 -9.36
CA VAL A 115 -16.20 -0.67 -9.68
C VAL A 115 -16.62 -1.55 -8.49
N TYR A 116 -16.81 -2.83 -8.77
CA TYR A 116 -17.16 -3.81 -7.76
C TYR A 116 -15.97 -4.76 -7.57
N ILE A 117 -15.52 -4.89 -6.32
CA ILE A 117 -14.51 -5.86 -5.93
C ILE A 117 -15.14 -6.94 -5.07
N ARG A 118 -14.61 -8.15 -5.15
CA ARG A 118 -15.10 -9.29 -4.38
C ARG A 118 -14.02 -9.77 -3.41
N ALA A 119 -14.43 -10.03 -2.17
CA ALA A 119 -13.56 -10.64 -1.16
C ALA A 119 -13.37 -12.12 -1.47
N ASP A 120 -12.29 -12.48 -2.15
CA ASP A 120 -11.96 -13.86 -2.49
C ASP A 120 -11.21 -14.60 -1.37
N ASN A 121 -10.60 -13.88 -0.45
CA ASN A 121 -9.90 -14.42 0.71
C ASN A 121 -10.25 -13.63 1.96
N THR A 122 -10.73 -14.30 2.98
CA THR A 122 -11.12 -13.71 4.29
C THR A 122 -10.19 -14.16 5.43
N GLN A 123 -9.07 -14.82 5.11
CA GLN A 123 -8.10 -15.28 6.12
C GLN A 123 -7.04 -14.22 6.46
N SER A 124 -7.00 -13.12 5.71
CA SER A 124 -6.12 -11.99 6.02
C SER A 124 -6.68 -11.18 7.19
N PRO A 125 -5.85 -10.63 8.09
CA PRO A 125 -6.28 -9.69 9.11
C PRO A 125 -7.09 -8.50 8.57
N PHE A 126 -6.81 -8.07 7.31
CA PHE A 126 -7.52 -6.96 6.66
C PHE A 126 -8.90 -7.33 6.11
N THR A 127 -9.18 -8.61 5.95
CA THR A 127 -10.43 -9.10 5.33
C THR A 127 -11.23 -10.02 6.26
N SER A 128 -10.75 -10.29 7.47
CA SER A 128 -11.35 -11.25 8.41
C SER A 128 -12.77 -10.90 8.86
N SER A 129 -13.16 -9.62 8.76
CA SER A 129 -14.52 -9.16 9.05
C SER A 129 -15.49 -9.25 7.86
N LEU A 130 -14.98 -9.61 6.67
CA LEU A 130 -15.78 -9.77 5.46
C LEU A 130 -16.29 -11.21 5.33
N GLN A 131 -17.37 -11.40 4.61
CA GLN A 131 -17.83 -12.72 4.20
C GLN A 131 -17.15 -13.14 2.89
N GLN A 132 -16.87 -14.44 2.76
CA GLN A 132 -16.36 -15.00 1.51
C GLN A 132 -17.33 -14.70 0.36
N GLY A 133 -16.81 -14.10 -0.70
CA GLY A 133 -17.60 -13.68 -1.86
C GLY A 133 -18.34 -12.36 -1.68
N GLN A 134 -18.21 -11.68 -0.54
CA GLN A 134 -18.82 -10.37 -0.34
C GLN A 134 -18.33 -9.37 -1.41
N VAL A 135 -19.29 -8.65 -1.99
CA VAL A 135 -19.02 -7.63 -3.02
C VAL A 135 -19.06 -6.25 -2.37
N LEU A 136 -18.03 -5.48 -2.65
CA LEU A 136 -17.89 -4.09 -2.20
C LEU A 136 -17.86 -3.17 -3.43
N ARG A 137 -18.58 -2.06 -3.37
CA ARG A 137 -18.50 -0.99 -4.37
C ARG A 137 -17.44 0.00 -3.93
N ILE A 138 -16.52 0.31 -4.80
CA ILE A 138 -15.46 1.30 -4.57
C ILE A 138 -15.37 2.26 -5.77
N PRO A 139 -14.96 3.53 -5.54
CA PRO A 139 -14.76 4.51 -6.61
C PRO A 139 -13.50 4.20 -7.44
#